data_a162dfa205c22e047193afe0805575af
#
_entry.id   a162dfa205c22e047193afe0805575af
#
_cell.length_a   1.000
_cell.length_b   1.000
_cell.length_c   1.000
_cell.angle_alpha   90.00
_cell.angle_beta   90.00
_cell.angle_gamma   90.00
#
_symmetry.space_group_name_H-M   'P 1'
#
loop_
_entity.id
_entity.type
_entity.pdbx_description
1 polymer ?
#
loop_
_entity_poly.entity_id
_entity_poly.type
_entity_poly.pdbx_seq_one_letter_code
_entity_poly.pdbx_strand_id
1 'polypeptide(L)'
;VVKGNKYTAQIILAAIDSTQTPEYYVNGQKLNSKGVYEVVANNVGVQRISGKIGYMDQQGVMQYLPFEREYTVSEPSATISNTDLNIMYRGYDNPFSISVPGVSSNLITVKCAQATITKNNGMWVIKPSATSPDKLNIEVYANIEGRSSLMGSHTYRVKNLPRPDAYFEINGVPTEETKIPRAQLVNPKNKLIASYGADGLVQAKFEIVSFQVKLPTGASLLVK
;
A
#
# COMPACT_ATOMS: atom_id res chain seq x y z
N VAL A 1 -3.86 -16.09 -11.05
CA VAL A 1 -3.26 -15.08 -11.95
C VAL A 1 -4.17 -13.86 -11.97
N VAL A 2 -3.60 -12.64 -12.06
CA VAL A 2 -4.37 -11.40 -12.24
C VAL A 2 -4.62 -11.18 -13.74
N LYS A 3 -5.80 -10.71 -14.09
CA LYS A 3 -6.17 -10.35 -15.46
C LYS A 3 -5.15 -9.41 -16.11
N GLY A 4 -4.81 -9.69 -17.34
CA GLY A 4 -3.77 -8.98 -18.10
C GLY A 4 -2.36 -9.53 -17.92
N ASN A 5 -2.13 -10.41 -16.95
CA ASN A 5 -0.84 -11.04 -16.73
C ASN A 5 -0.69 -12.34 -17.47
N LYS A 6 0.54 -12.76 -17.68
CA LYS A 6 0.85 -14.04 -18.29
C LYS A 6 0.65 -15.18 -17.27
N TYR A 7 -0.10 -16.19 -17.64
CA TYR A 7 -0.14 -17.48 -16.97
C TYR A 7 0.90 -18.39 -17.61
N THR A 8 1.78 -18.96 -16.81
CA THR A 8 2.79 -19.92 -17.26
C THR A 8 2.60 -21.23 -16.54
N ALA A 9 2.54 -22.32 -17.27
CA ALA A 9 2.51 -23.67 -16.74
C ALA A 9 3.56 -24.53 -17.43
N GLN A 10 4.25 -25.34 -16.66
CA GLN A 10 5.16 -26.36 -17.18
C GLN A 10 4.53 -27.73 -17.06
N ILE A 11 4.41 -28.42 -18.19
CA ILE A 11 3.87 -29.77 -18.28
C ILE A 11 5.05 -30.72 -18.34
N ILE A 12 5.10 -31.66 -17.40
CA ILE A 12 6.18 -32.65 -17.32
C ILE A 12 5.60 -34.06 -17.22
N LEU A 13 6.27 -35.02 -17.85
CA LEU A 13 6.00 -36.44 -17.64
C LEU A 13 7.07 -36.99 -16.68
N ALA A 14 6.66 -37.46 -15.50
CA ALA A 14 7.57 -37.79 -14.40
C ALA A 14 8.28 -39.17 -14.54
N ALA A 15 7.89 -39.99 -15.50
CA ALA A 15 8.49 -41.31 -15.73
C ALA A 15 8.74 -41.52 -17.22
N ILE A 16 9.95 -41.22 -17.67
CA ILE A 16 10.38 -41.42 -19.07
C ILE A 16 11.76 -42.07 -19.05
N ASP A 17 11.98 -42.91 -20.02
CA ASP A 17 13.32 -43.27 -20.46
C ASP A 17 14.03 -41.96 -20.91
N SER A 18 15.15 -41.62 -20.28
CA SER A 18 15.92 -40.40 -20.49
C SER A 18 16.40 -40.19 -21.92
N THR A 19 16.25 -41.19 -22.78
CA THR A 19 16.60 -41.15 -24.20
C THR A 19 15.50 -40.59 -25.10
N GLN A 20 14.28 -40.39 -24.59
CA GLN A 20 13.12 -39.96 -25.38
C GLN A 20 12.66 -38.56 -25.00
N THR A 21 12.34 -37.75 -25.99
CA THR A 21 11.75 -36.41 -25.79
C THR A 21 10.24 -36.47 -25.98
N PRO A 22 9.42 -36.23 -24.93
CA PRO A 22 7.97 -36.21 -25.07
C PRO A 22 7.50 -35.04 -25.94
N GLU A 23 6.33 -35.22 -26.51
CA GLU A 23 5.60 -34.16 -27.22
C GLU A 23 4.50 -33.61 -26.30
N TYR A 24 4.41 -32.30 -26.16
CA TYR A 24 3.41 -31.64 -25.36
C TYR A 24 2.40 -30.88 -26.21
N TYR A 25 1.13 -31.08 -25.97
CA TYR A 25 0.06 -30.38 -26.66
C TYR A 25 -0.90 -29.75 -25.68
N VAL A 26 -1.26 -28.49 -25.87
CA VAL A 26 -2.28 -27.77 -25.10
C VAL A 26 -3.23 -27.08 -26.04
N ASN A 27 -4.52 -27.26 -25.82
CA ASN A 27 -5.60 -26.73 -26.69
C ASN A 27 -5.36 -26.96 -28.17
N GLY A 28 -4.81 -28.13 -28.53
CA GLY A 28 -4.50 -28.51 -29.89
C GLY A 28 -3.18 -28.00 -30.48
N GLN A 29 -2.47 -27.12 -29.77
CA GLN A 29 -1.18 -26.57 -30.20
C GLN A 29 -0.03 -27.37 -29.60
N LYS A 30 0.97 -27.69 -30.40
CA LYS A 30 2.25 -28.30 -29.95
C LYS A 30 3.11 -27.27 -29.28
N LEU A 31 3.56 -27.59 -28.07
CA LEU A 31 4.49 -26.74 -27.28
C LEU A 31 5.94 -27.03 -27.64
N ASN A 32 6.84 -26.25 -27.04
CA ASN A 32 8.29 -26.50 -27.10
C ASN A 32 8.66 -27.80 -26.37
N SER A 33 9.87 -28.29 -26.56
CA SER A 33 10.40 -29.52 -25.93
C SER A 33 10.47 -29.45 -24.40
N LYS A 34 10.37 -28.25 -23.79
CA LYS A 34 10.35 -28.07 -22.33
C LYS A 34 8.93 -28.14 -21.75
N GLY A 35 7.90 -28.30 -22.57
CA GLY A 35 6.49 -28.36 -22.15
C GLY A 35 5.97 -27.08 -21.51
N VAL A 36 6.50 -25.91 -21.90
CA VAL A 36 6.10 -24.62 -21.34
C VAL A 36 4.90 -24.07 -22.13
N TYR A 37 3.78 -23.89 -21.43
CA TYR A 37 2.58 -23.23 -21.92
C TYR A 37 2.49 -21.84 -21.33
N GLU A 38 2.27 -20.83 -22.17
CA GLU A 38 2.10 -19.44 -21.78
C GLU A 38 0.89 -18.83 -22.46
N VAL A 39 0.07 -18.10 -21.69
CA VAL A 39 -1.09 -17.39 -22.20
C VAL A 39 -1.36 -16.13 -21.39
N VAL A 40 -1.79 -15.05 -22.03
CA VAL A 40 -2.24 -13.85 -21.33
C VAL A 40 -3.64 -14.10 -20.78
N ALA A 41 -3.82 -13.91 -19.47
CA ALA A 41 -5.06 -14.15 -18.76
C ALA A 41 -6.03 -12.97 -18.94
N ASN A 42 -6.83 -12.97 -19.98
CA ASN A 42 -7.74 -11.86 -20.31
C ASN A 42 -9.14 -11.99 -19.70
N ASN A 43 -9.59 -13.21 -19.42
CA ASN A 43 -10.94 -13.47 -18.89
C ASN A 43 -10.90 -13.83 -17.43
N VAL A 44 -11.67 -13.12 -16.61
CA VAL A 44 -11.82 -13.38 -15.18
C VAL A 44 -12.61 -14.65 -14.91
N GLY A 45 -12.30 -15.30 -13.80
CA GLY A 45 -12.94 -16.55 -13.39
C GLY A 45 -12.05 -17.76 -13.61
N VAL A 46 -12.67 -18.94 -13.53
CA VAL A 46 -11.99 -20.21 -13.72
C VAL A 46 -11.77 -20.45 -15.21
N GLN A 47 -10.51 -20.65 -15.57
CA GLN A 47 -10.08 -21.00 -16.94
C GLN A 47 -9.62 -22.45 -16.96
N ARG A 48 -9.94 -23.16 -18.01
CA ARG A 48 -9.55 -24.56 -18.21
C ARG A 48 -8.58 -24.68 -19.37
N ILE A 49 -7.58 -25.50 -19.16
CA ILE A 49 -6.67 -25.94 -20.22
C ILE A 49 -6.74 -27.45 -20.31
N SER A 50 -6.84 -27.98 -21.52
CA SER A 50 -6.77 -29.39 -21.80
C SER A 50 -5.63 -29.67 -22.76
N GLY A 51 -5.07 -30.86 -22.67
CA GLY A 51 -3.97 -31.23 -23.52
C GLY A 51 -3.68 -32.71 -23.49
N LYS A 52 -2.59 -33.07 -24.16
CA LYS A 52 -2.08 -34.45 -24.17
C LYS A 52 -0.54 -34.43 -24.20
N ILE A 53 0.04 -35.44 -23.60
CA ILE A 53 1.48 -35.72 -23.65
C ILE A 53 1.67 -36.93 -24.53
N GLY A 54 2.42 -36.77 -25.62
CA GLY A 54 2.83 -37.87 -26.50
C GLY A 54 4.17 -38.44 -26.07
N TYR A 55 4.25 -39.76 -25.95
CA TYR A 55 5.48 -40.49 -25.68
C TYR A 55 5.54 -41.80 -26.44
N MET A 56 6.72 -42.28 -26.73
CA MET A 56 6.90 -43.60 -27.35
C MET A 56 6.87 -44.68 -26.25
N ASP A 57 6.12 -45.75 -26.47
CA ASP A 57 6.18 -46.92 -25.61
C ASP A 57 7.39 -47.81 -25.94
N GLN A 58 7.56 -48.92 -25.17
CA GLN A 58 8.69 -49.84 -25.35
C GLN A 58 8.63 -50.57 -26.72
N GLN A 59 7.50 -50.61 -27.37
CA GLN A 59 7.29 -51.15 -28.70
C GLN A 59 7.51 -50.16 -29.82
N GLY A 60 7.85 -48.91 -29.50
CA GLY A 60 8.03 -47.84 -30.48
C GLY A 60 6.73 -47.24 -31.04
N VAL A 61 5.62 -47.45 -30.32
CA VAL A 61 4.31 -46.89 -30.69
C VAL A 61 4.05 -45.60 -29.92
N MET A 62 3.60 -44.58 -30.62
CA MET A 62 3.24 -43.30 -30.00
C MET A 62 1.97 -43.43 -29.16
N GLN A 63 2.11 -43.18 -27.85
CA GLN A 63 1.00 -43.15 -26.89
C GLN A 63 0.68 -41.71 -26.50
N TYR A 64 -0.58 -41.42 -26.13
CA TYR A 64 -1.03 -40.11 -25.71
C TYR A 64 -1.73 -40.18 -24.37
N LEU A 65 -1.20 -39.41 -23.38
CA LEU A 65 -1.79 -39.26 -22.08
C LEU A 65 -2.53 -37.91 -21.99
N PRO A 66 -3.86 -37.89 -21.91
CA PRO A 66 -4.61 -36.65 -21.79
C PRO A 66 -4.51 -36.06 -20.41
N PHE A 67 -4.60 -34.74 -20.30
CA PHE A 67 -4.70 -34.00 -19.04
C PHE A 67 -5.66 -32.82 -19.17
N GLU A 68 -6.21 -32.41 -18.02
CA GLU A 68 -7.00 -31.19 -17.86
C GLU A 68 -6.54 -30.48 -16.58
N ARG A 69 -6.46 -29.17 -16.63
CA ARG A 69 -6.11 -28.32 -15.48
C ARG A 69 -6.91 -27.05 -15.49
N GLU A 70 -7.19 -26.53 -14.29
CA GLU A 70 -7.87 -25.27 -14.09
C GLU A 70 -6.91 -24.27 -13.44
N TYR A 71 -7.08 -22.99 -13.79
CA TYR A 71 -6.45 -21.87 -13.10
C TYR A 71 -7.46 -20.73 -12.97
N THR A 72 -7.35 -19.95 -11.90
CA THR A 72 -8.25 -18.83 -11.64
C THR A 72 -7.60 -17.52 -12.04
N VAL A 73 -8.35 -16.71 -12.78
CA VAL A 73 -7.99 -15.32 -13.11
C VAL A 73 -8.84 -14.40 -12.27
N SER A 74 -8.18 -13.53 -11.50
CA SER A 74 -8.82 -12.53 -10.65
C SER A 74 -8.76 -11.16 -11.30
N GLU A 75 -9.75 -10.30 -11.01
CA GLU A 75 -9.64 -8.88 -11.38
C GLU A 75 -8.45 -8.24 -10.64
N PRO A 76 -7.79 -7.26 -11.27
CA PRO A 76 -6.83 -6.42 -10.56
C PRO A 76 -7.47 -5.80 -9.32
N SER A 77 -6.83 -5.88 -8.18
CA SER A 77 -7.32 -5.25 -6.97
C SER A 77 -6.16 -4.74 -6.14
N ALA A 78 -6.37 -3.59 -5.49
CA ALA A 78 -5.45 -3.06 -4.49
C ALA A 78 -6.20 -2.82 -3.20
N THR A 79 -5.61 -3.18 -2.09
CA THR A 79 -6.08 -2.76 -0.78
C THR A 79 -5.34 -1.49 -0.39
N ILE A 80 -6.09 -0.41 -0.18
CA ILE A 80 -5.58 0.86 0.29
C ILE A 80 -6.25 1.11 1.64
N SER A 81 -5.49 1.03 2.71
CA SER A 81 -5.99 1.26 4.06
C SER A 81 -5.32 2.49 4.65
N ASN A 82 -6.16 3.42 5.08
CA ASN A 82 -5.79 4.50 5.97
C ASN A 82 -6.32 4.13 7.35
N THR A 83 -5.51 4.31 8.38
CA THR A 83 -5.88 4.05 9.77
C THR A 83 -6.98 4.98 10.29
N ASP A 84 -7.24 6.11 9.60
CA ASP A 84 -8.15 7.15 10.05
C ASP A 84 -9.25 7.48 9.03
N LEU A 85 -10.40 6.81 9.13
CA LEU A 85 -11.71 7.19 8.58
C LEU A 85 -11.75 7.77 7.14
N ASN A 86 -10.83 7.37 6.22
CA ASN A 86 -10.74 7.89 4.86
C ASN A 86 -10.54 9.42 4.79
N ILE A 87 -9.81 9.97 5.75
CA ILE A 87 -9.42 11.38 5.81
C ILE A 87 -7.91 11.48 5.70
N MET A 88 -7.43 12.45 4.94
CA MET A 88 -6.05 12.92 4.92
C MET A 88 -6.00 14.36 5.44
N TYR A 89 -4.91 14.72 6.09
CA TYR A 89 -4.67 16.09 6.54
C TYR A 89 -3.64 16.79 5.67
N ARG A 90 -3.93 18.03 5.26
CA ARG A 90 -3.01 18.87 4.49
C ARG A 90 -1.74 19.15 5.26
N GLY A 91 -0.60 19.09 4.58
CA GLY A 91 0.70 19.37 5.19
C GLY A 91 1.17 18.34 6.22
N TYR A 92 0.38 17.31 6.50
CA TYR A 92 0.68 16.25 7.45
C TYR A 92 1.10 14.96 6.73
N ASP A 93 1.96 14.20 7.36
CA ASP A 93 2.45 12.92 6.88
C ASP A 93 1.42 11.83 7.22
N ASN A 94 0.49 11.56 6.28
CA ASN A 94 -0.56 10.56 6.48
C ASN A 94 -0.02 9.16 6.15
N PRO A 95 0.01 8.21 7.10
CA PRO A 95 0.48 6.85 6.86
C PRO A 95 -0.59 5.99 6.17
N PHE A 96 -0.13 5.17 5.22
CA PHE A 96 -0.97 4.24 4.46
C PHE A 96 -0.33 2.85 4.39
N SER A 97 -1.14 1.85 4.61
CA SER A 97 -0.80 0.47 4.24
C SER A 97 -1.40 0.17 2.85
N ILE A 98 -0.56 -0.13 1.89
CA ILE A 98 -0.98 -0.40 0.51
C ILE A 98 -0.38 -1.73 0.06
N SER A 99 -1.24 -2.64 -0.38
CA SER A 99 -0.84 -3.94 -0.88
C SER A 99 -1.65 -4.33 -2.12
N VAL A 100 -1.04 -5.15 -2.95
CA VAL A 100 -1.67 -5.78 -4.11
C VAL A 100 -1.44 -7.29 -3.98
N PRO A 101 -2.50 -8.11 -3.92
CA PRO A 101 -2.35 -9.55 -3.80
C PRO A 101 -1.48 -10.14 -4.90
N GLY A 102 -0.50 -10.96 -4.54
CA GLY A 102 0.40 -11.61 -5.48
C GLY A 102 1.47 -10.71 -6.11
N VAL A 103 1.60 -9.47 -5.65
CA VAL A 103 2.61 -8.53 -6.14
C VAL A 103 3.56 -8.12 -5.01
N SER A 104 4.84 -8.23 -5.28
CA SER A 104 5.87 -7.80 -4.33
C SER A 104 5.85 -6.28 -4.14
N SER A 105 6.02 -5.80 -2.91
CA SER A 105 5.85 -4.37 -2.56
C SER A 105 6.82 -3.41 -3.27
N ASN A 106 7.94 -3.92 -3.79
CA ASN A 106 8.89 -3.15 -4.61
C ASN A 106 8.42 -2.91 -6.05
N LEU A 107 7.44 -3.68 -6.51
CA LEU A 107 6.81 -3.52 -7.83
C LEU A 107 5.57 -2.62 -7.78
N ILE A 108 5.17 -2.16 -6.59
CA ILE A 108 4.03 -1.26 -6.40
C ILE A 108 4.50 0.18 -6.53
N THR A 109 3.74 0.96 -7.30
CA THR A 109 3.89 2.43 -7.42
C THR A 109 2.57 3.09 -7.03
N VAL A 110 2.65 4.13 -6.22
CA VAL A 110 1.49 4.91 -5.77
C VAL A 110 1.55 6.29 -6.39
N LYS A 111 0.43 6.78 -6.89
CA LYS A 111 0.29 8.13 -7.42
C LYS A 111 -0.85 8.85 -6.72
N CYS A 112 -0.63 10.12 -6.41
CA CYS A 112 -1.63 11.03 -5.89
C CYS A 112 -1.28 12.44 -6.35
N ALA A 113 -2.17 13.08 -7.10
CA ALA A 113 -1.95 14.45 -7.56
C ALA A 113 -1.90 15.40 -6.36
N GLN A 114 -1.02 16.42 -6.43
CA GLN A 114 -0.87 17.46 -5.39
C GLN A 114 -0.52 16.91 -3.99
N ALA A 115 0.16 15.79 -3.93
CA ALA A 115 0.71 15.21 -2.72
C ALA A 115 2.14 14.72 -2.96
N THR A 116 2.98 14.82 -1.94
CA THR A 116 4.29 14.14 -1.91
C THR A 116 4.10 12.74 -1.36
N ILE A 117 4.71 11.76 -2.02
CA ILE A 117 4.61 10.35 -1.64
C ILE A 117 6.01 9.83 -1.33
N THR A 118 6.16 9.24 -0.15
CA THR A 118 7.39 8.57 0.27
C THR A 118 7.06 7.16 0.78
N LYS A 119 8.05 6.28 0.79
CA LYS A 119 7.89 4.92 1.31
C LYS A 119 8.97 4.66 2.35
N ASN A 120 8.55 4.41 3.59
CA ASN A 120 9.43 4.18 4.72
C ASN A 120 9.05 2.86 5.40
N ASN A 121 10.01 1.94 5.56
CA ASN A 121 9.81 0.65 6.25
C ASN A 121 8.56 -0.13 5.80
N GLY A 122 8.26 -0.11 4.50
CA GLY A 122 7.08 -0.79 3.94
C GLY A 122 5.77 -0.02 4.03
N MET A 123 5.72 1.07 4.78
CA MET A 123 4.57 1.99 4.84
C MET A 123 4.72 3.11 3.82
N TRP A 124 3.62 3.48 3.21
CA TRP A 124 3.53 4.66 2.35
C TRP A 124 3.13 5.86 3.19
N VAL A 125 3.78 6.99 2.96
CA VAL A 125 3.43 8.26 3.58
C VAL A 125 2.99 9.22 2.48
N ILE A 126 1.76 9.71 2.57
CA ILE A 126 1.19 10.64 1.60
C ILE A 126 0.94 11.97 2.29
N LYS A 127 1.58 13.03 1.78
CA LYS A 127 1.51 14.37 2.31
C LYS A 127 0.84 15.29 1.30
N PRO A 128 -0.46 15.57 1.42
CA PRO A 128 -1.14 16.56 0.59
C PRO A 128 -0.50 17.94 0.73
N SER A 129 -0.40 18.69 -0.36
CA SER A 129 0.08 20.07 -0.29
C SER A 129 -0.89 20.97 0.50
N ALA A 130 -0.41 22.12 0.98
CA ALA A 130 -1.26 23.08 1.70
C ALA A 130 -2.45 23.60 0.85
N THR A 131 -2.30 23.57 -0.47
CA THR A 131 -3.30 24.04 -1.44
C THR A 131 -4.05 22.91 -2.13
N SER A 132 -3.91 21.66 -1.68
CA SER A 132 -4.60 20.53 -2.27
C SER A 132 -6.13 20.67 -2.14
N PRO A 133 -6.93 20.13 -3.08
CA PRO A 133 -8.39 20.18 -3.01
C PRO A 133 -8.93 19.34 -1.84
N ASP A 134 -10.23 19.45 -1.56
CA ASP A 134 -10.91 18.73 -0.47
C ASP A 134 -11.06 17.22 -0.71
N LYS A 135 -10.68 16.75 -1.90
CA LYS A 135 -10.65 15.34 -2.28
C LYS A 135 -9.41 15.05 -3.11
N LEU A 136 -8.71 14.00 -2.78
CA LEU A 136 -7.60 13.48 -3.57
C LEU A 136 -7.83 12.00 -3.87
N ASN A 137 -7.47 11.61 -5.09
CA ASN A 137 -7.51 10.23 -5.52
C ASN A 137 -6.11 9.61 -5.39
N ILE A 138 -6.03 8.48 -4.71
CA ILE A 138 -4.83 7.65 -4.64
C ILE A 138 -5.00 6.54 -5.66
N GLU A 139 -4.04 6.42 -6.57
CA GLU A 139 -3.97 5.37 -7.57
C GLU A 139 -2.80 4.44 -7.27
N VAL A 140 -3.07 3.15 -7.32
CA VAL A 140 -2.08 2.11 -7.08
C VAL A 140 -1.80 1.35 -8.36
N TYR A 141 -0.56 1.33 -8.77
CA TYR A 141 -0.07 0.64 -9.94
C TYR A 141 0.86 -0.50 -9.54
N ALA A 142 0.85 -1.57 -10.30
CA ALA A 142 1.85 -2.64 -10.20
C ALA A 142 2.61 -2.77 -11.51
N ASN A 143 3.94 -2.93 -11.42
CA ASN A 143 4.79 -3.24 -12.57
C ASN A 143 4.95 -4.76 -12.64
N ILE A 144 4.32 -5.37 -13.64
CA ILE A 144 4.34 -6.81 -13.86
C ILE A 144 4.91 -7.04 -15.26
N GLU A 145 5.99 -7.79 -15.33
CA GLU A 145 6.71 -8.08 -16.59
C GLU A 145 7.07 -6.81 -17.41
N GLY A 146 7.45 -5.72 -16.70
CA GLY A 146 7.81 -4.45 -17.33
C GLY A 146 6.62 -3.58 -17.76
N ARG A 147 5.38 -4.00 -17.50
CA ARG A 147 4.17 -3.22 -17.78
C ARG A 147 3.57 -2.69 -16.49
N SER A 148 3.30 -1.39 -16.47
CA SER A 148 2.62 -0.74 -15.35
C SER A 148 1.11 -0.79 -15.57
N SER A 149 0.39 -1.46 -14.67
CA SER A 149 -1.07 -1.61 -14.72
C SER A 149 -1.71 -1.02 -13.48
N LEU A 150 -2.85 -0.34 -13.64
CA LEU A 150 -3.64 0.18 -12.53
C LEU A 150 -4.30 -0.99 -11.79
N MET A 151 -4.02 -1.12 -10.50
CA MET A 151 -4.56 -2.16 -9.63
C MET A 151 -5.78 -1.70 -8.84
N GLY A 152 -5.91 -0.41 -8.60
CA GLY A 152 -7.04 0.16 -7.90
C GLY A 152 -6.84 1.64 -7.63
N SER A 153 -7.93 2.31 -7.26
CA SER A 153 -7.92 3.69 -6.84
C SER A 153 -8.93 3.94 -5.72
N HIS A 154 -8.64 4.91 -4.86
CA HIS A 154 -9.54 5.31 -3.79
C HIS A 154 -9.46 6.80 -3.54
N THR A 155 -10.64 7.43 -3.36
CA THR A 155 -10.75 8.86 -3.09
C THR A 155 -10.86 9.13 -1.59
N TYR A 156 -9.97 9.98 -1.09
CA TYR A 156 -9.93 10.44 0.30
C TYR A 156 -10.39 11.88 0.42
N ARG A 157 -11.06 12.20 1.53
CA ARG A 157 -11.36 13.58 1.91
C ARG A 157 -10.12 14.21 2.50
N VAL A 158 -9.82 15.45 2.10
CA VAL A 158 -8.67 16.21 2.60
C VAL A 158 -9.16 17.35 3.46
N LYS A 159 -8.65 17.41 4.68
CA LYS A 159 -9.00 18.44 5.67
C LYS A 159 -7.75 19.13 6.20
N ASN A 160 -7.92 20.32 6.73
CA ASN A 160 -6.87 20.94 7.53
C ASN A 160 -6.79 20.23 8.87
N LEU A 161 -5.60 20.19 9.46
CA LEU A 161 -5.46 19.77 10.84
C LEU A 161 -6.34 20.63 11.74
N PRO A 162 -7.04 20.07 12.72
CA PRO A 162 -7.74 20.85 13.73
C PRO A 162 -6.74 21.79 14.44
N ARG A 163 -7.25 22.81 15.10
CA ARG A 163 -6.39 23.63 15.96
C ARG A 163 -5.96 22.80 17.16
N PRO A 164 -4.67 22.78 17.52
CA PRO A 164 -4.24 22.13 18.76
C PRO A 164 -4.62 22.99 19.95
N ASP A 165 -4.75 22.35 21.11
CA ASP A 165 -4.88 23.02 22.36
C ASP A 165 -3.49 23.34 22.95
N ALA A 166 -3.40 24.42 23.75
CA ALA A 166 -2.20 24.79 24.44
C ALA A 166 -2.18 24.16 25.85
N TYR A 167 -1.09 23.49 26.17
CA TYR A 167 -0.87 22.87 27.48
C TYR A 167 0.43 23.38 28.09
N PHE A 168 0.46 23.35 29.41
CA PHE A 168 1.73 23.49 30.15
C PHE A 168 2.27 22.09 30.43
N GLU A 169 3.45 21.79 29.93
CA GLU A 169 4.10 20.49 30.13
C GLU A 169 4.94 20.53 31.41
N ILE A 170 4.63 19.63 32.34
CA ILE A 170 5.37 19.46 33.61
C ILE A 170 6.08 18.11 33.57
N ASN A 171 7.41 18.11 33.65
CA ASN A 171 8.23 16.89 33.59
C ASN A 171 7.91 15.99 32.38
N GLY A 172 7.60 16.57 31.20
CA GLY A 172 7.32 15.84 29.99
C GLY A 172 5.85 15.41 29.84
N VAL A 173 4.96 15.79 30.77
CA VAL A 173 3.53 15.43 30.73
C VAL A 173 2.69 16.71 30.56
N PRO A 174 1.84 16.80 29.52
CA PRO A 174 0.87 17.88 29.37
C PRO A 174 -0.09 17.91 30.57
N THR A 175 -0.35 19.07 31.12
CA THR A 175 -1.32 19.22 32.22
C THR A 175 -2.54 20.01 31.74
N GLU A 176 -3.70 19.59 32.19
CA GLU A 176 -4.99 20.31 32.03
C GLU A 176 -5.26 21.26 33.20
N GLU A 177 -4.35 21.32 34.18
CA GLU A 177 -4.51 22.21 35.33
C GLU A 177 -4.45 23.67 34.89
N THR A 178 -5.46 24.43 35.28
CA THR A 178 -5.55 25.89 35.02
C THR A 178 -4.76 26.74 36.04
N LYS A 179 -4.33 26.15 37.13
CA LYS A 179 -3.55 26.81 38.18
C LYS A 179 -2.22 26.11 38.33
N ILE A 180 -1.18 26.74 37.81
CA ILE A 180 0.18 26.21 37.88
C ILE A 180 0.96 26.88 39.01
N PRO A 181 1.52 26.15 40.01
CA PRO A 181 2.37 26.70 41.01
C PRO A 181 3.57 27.45 40.45
N ARG A 182 3.94 28.59 41.10
CA ARG A 182 5.07 29.40 40.63
C ARG A 182 6.36 28.60 40.44
N ALA A 183 6.63 27.64 41.35
CA ALA A 183 7.82 26.79 41.26
C ALA A 183 7.86 25.97 39.95
N GLN A 184 6.71 25.58 39.44
CA GLN A 184 6.61 24.84 38.15
C GLN A 184 6.77 25.79 36.96
N LEU A 185 6.24 27.02 37.06
CA LEU A 185 6.35 28.01 35.98
C LEU A 185 7.81 28.47 35.74
N VAL A 186 8.62 28.54 36.79
CA VAL A 186 10.03 28.95 36.66
C VAL A 186 10.99 27.79 36.43
N ASN A 187 10.52 26.58 36.43
CA ASN A 187 11.36 25.41 36.18
C ASN A 187 11.70 25.33 34.67
N PRO A 188 13.00 25.38 34.28
CA PRO A 188 13.40 25.41 32.87
C PRO A 188 13.12 24.11 32.10
N LYS A 189 12.79 23.02 32.82
CA LYS A 189 12.38 21.76 32.19
C LYS A 189 10.93 21.76 31.74
N ASN A 190 10.13 22.69 32.23
CA ASN A 190 8.70 22.81 31.90
C ASN A 190 8.54 23.86 30.80
N LYS A 191 7.55 23.63 29.91
CA LYS A 191 7.34 24.50 28.77
C LYS A 191 5.88 24.54 28.35
N LEU A 192 5.52 25.56 27.59
CA LEU A 192 4.28 25.59 26.86
C LEU A 192 4.42 24.70 25.62
N ILE A 193 3.43 23.87 25.37
CA ILE A 193 3.31 23.05 24.18
C ILE A 193 1.93 23.24 23.55
N ALA A 194 1.86 22.98 22.25
CA ALA A 194 0.61 22.86 21.54
C ALA A 194 0.48 21.41 21.05
N SER A 195 -0.59 20.74 21.42
CA SER A 195 -0.83 19.33 21.07
C SER A 195 -2.32 19.00 21.03
N TYR A 196 -2.64 17.79 20.64
CA TYR A 196 -4.02 17.26 20.72
C TYR A 196 -4.27 16.47 22.02
N GLY A 197 -3.43 16.65 23.04
CA GLY A 197 -3.50 15.89 24.29
C GLY A 197 -2.91 14.48 24.17
N ALA A 198 -3.01 13.73 25.26
CA ALA A 198 -2.48 12.35 25.33
C ALA A 198 -3.27 11.38 24.45
N ASP A 199 -4.57 11.62 24.25
CA ASP A 199 -5.49 10.78 23.50
C ASP A 199 -5.67 11.25 22.05
N GLY A 200 -4.85 12.20 21.59
CA GLY A 200 -4.93 12.74 20.24
C GLY A 200 -4.62 11.68 19.16
N LEU A 201 -5.57 11.43 18.27
CA LEU A 201 -5.43 10.49 17.15
C LEU A 201 -4.33 10.90 16.16
N VAL A 202 -3.92 12.15 16.16
CA VAL A 202 -2.92 12.70 15.24
C VAL A 202 -1.72 13.17 16.03
N GLN A 203 -0.56 12.61 15.76
CA GLN A 203 0.71 13.01 16.39
C GLN A 203 1.43 14.08 15.57
N ALA A 204 0.81 15.25 15.43
CA ALA A 204 1.44 16.40 14.79
C ALA A 204 2.31 17.16 15.81
N LYS A 205 3.47 17.60 15.38
CA LYS A 205 4.34 18.48 16.16
C LYS A 205 4.00 19.93 15.81
N PHE A 206 3.77 20.73 16.84
CA PHE A 206 3.48 22.15 16.72
C PHE A 206 4.58 22.96 17.40
N GLU A 207 4.83 24.14 16.85
CA GLU A 207 5.72 25.13 17.44
C GLU A 207 4.90 26.33 17.90
N ILE A 208 5.11 26.77 19.15
CA ILE A 208 4.47 27.98 19.66
C ILE A 208 5.33 29.17 19.26
N VAL A 209 4.84 29.95 18.29
CA VAL A 209 5.56 31.12 17.79
C VAL A 209 5.37 32.36 18.67
N SER A 210 4.27 32.45 19.42
CA SER A 210 4.02 33.52 20.37
C SER A 210 2.90 33.16 21.35
N PHE A 211 2.91 33.80 22.51
CA PHE A 211 1.82 33.74 23.47
C PHE A 211 1.71 35.05 24.25
N GLN A 212 0.55 35.29 24.84
CA GLN A 212 0.28 36.48 25.62
C GLN A 212 0.09 36.12 27.07
N VAL A 213 0.81 36.87 27.96
CA VAL A 213 0.66 36.75 29.41
C VAL A 213 -0.10 37.98 29.92
N LYS A 214 -1.21 37.76 30.61
CA LYS A 214 -1.96 38.82 31.30
C LYS A 214 -1.54 38.87 32.77
N LEU A 215 -1.03 39.99 33.16
CA LEU A 215 -0.62 40.22 34.55
C LEU A 215 -1.82 40.58 35.42
N PRO A 216 -1.76 40.35 36.75
CA PRO A 216 -2.80 40.77 37.71
C PRO A 216 -3.10 42.28 37.67
N THR A 217 -2.14 43.10 37.27
CA THR A 217 -2.28 44.53 37.08
C THR A 217 -3.08 44.96 35.88
N GLY A 218 -3.56 43.99 35.09
CA GLY A 218 -4.26 44.25 33.82
C GLY A 218 -3.37 44.48 32.61
N ALA A 219 -2.08 44.64 32.78
CA ALA A 219 -1.12 44.75 31.68
C ALA A 219 -0.96 43.41 30.97
N SER A 220 -0.74 43.43 29.64
CA SER A 220 -0.48 42.26 28.81
C SER A 220 0.93 42.32 28.22
N LEU A 221 1.62 41.21 28.27
CA LEU A 221 2.95 41.01 27.67
C LEU A 221 2.85 39.98 26.54
N LEU A 222 3.30 40.36 25.36
CA LEU A 222 3.44 39.43 24.22
C LEU A 222 4.85 38.83 24.26
N VAL A 223 4.94 37.53 24.31
CA VAL A 223 6.19 36.77 24.21
C VAL A 223 6.29 36.16 22.83
N LYS A 224 7.41 36.37 22.14
CA LYS A 224 7.71 35.83 20.79
C LYS A 224 8.90 34.92 20.86
#